data_3bcb64a92f29835eea74807e1678dfd2
#
_entry.id   3bcb64a92f29835eea74807e1678dfd2
#
_cell.length_a   1.000
_cell.length_b   1.000
_cell.length_c   1.000
_cell.angle_alpha   90.00
_cell.angle_beta   90.00
_cell.angle_gamma   90.00
#
_symmetry.space_group_name_H-M   'P 1'
#
loop_
_entity.id
_entity.type
_entity.pdbx_description
1 polymer ?
#
loop_
_entity_poly.entity_id
_entity_poly.type
_entity_poly.pdbx_seq_one_letter_code
_entity_poly.pdbx_strand_id
1 'polypeptide(L)'
;MSRIKKKFGNLLGLDKYFWSSRPNGLYSVNFHRIGDSADTQFDPCVYSCSTKELEQHLTFFKKHFRIISLSSLSEYLRTNEAINERVMCITFDDGYIDNYSNALPILKNHNITASFFIATGLIGNTVVPWWDKAAYLIKTYNPKAIKLSGWSDKVINQHDGDHFIRAVLASIKHCKSAAEEQIKELEAFFNHSGSYPEAEFMDWSHLQVLIDNGMELGAHSHNHDILTKLTTDELFYELSHSKALLESNLQCKISAFSYPVGNRSTYDDNVVDGLKNNGYELAFNFQSGINQLPSSSPYDLHRFPIAPGMSEADLMQMFGYARKF
;
A
#
# COMPACT_ATOMS: atom_id res chain seq x y z
N MET A 1 15.91 4.72 -10.30
CA MET A 1 16.82 5.29 -11.36
C MET A 1 17.84 6.21 -10.70
N SER A 2 19.14 6.10 -11.04
CA SER A 2 20.15 6.95 -10.40
C SER A 2 19.96 8.43 -10.78
N ARG A 3 20.31 9.35 -9.86
CA ARG A 3 20.26 10.81 -10.09
C ARG A 3 20.94 11.27 -11.41
N ILE A 4 21.90 10.51 -11.89
CA ILE A 4 22.64 10.78 -13.16
C ILE A 4 21.74 10.50 -14.38
N LYS A 5 20.94 9.42 -14.38
CA LYS A 5 19.98 9.15 -15.47
C LYS A 5 18.84 10.16 -15.51
N LYS A 6 18.38 10.67 -14.34
CA LYS A 6 17.40 11.78 -14.27
C LYS A 6 17.91 13.06 -14.96
N LYS A 7 19.18 13.42 -14.76
CA LYS A 7 19.75 14.65 -15.37
C LYS A 7 19.89 14.55 -16.89
N PHE A 8 20.20 13.40 -17.45
CA PHE A 8 20.35 13.21 -18.90
C PHE A 8 19.01 13.17 -19.65
N GLY A 9 17.97 12.58 -19.07
CA GLY A 9 16.64 12.53 -19.68
C GLY A 9 16.03 13.93 -19.87
N ASN A 10 16.14 14.79 -18.86
CA ASN A 10 15.69 16.20 -18.94
C ASN A 10 16.46 17.02 -19.99
N LEU A 11 17.74 16.75 -20.19
CA LEU A 11 18.58 17.49 -21.15
C LEU A 11 18.21 17.21 -22.61
N LEU A 12 17.63 16.04 -22.90
CA LEU A 12 17.32 15.58 -24.26
C LEU A 12 15.84 15.67 -24.64
N GLY A 13 14.97 16.19 -23.75
CA GLY A 13 13.53 16.22 -23.96
C GLY A 13 12.84 14.85 -23.95
N LEU A 14 13.56 13.78 -23.58
CA LEU A 14 13.05 12.42 -23.57
C LEU A 14 11.88 12.24 -22.61
N ASP A 15 11.88 12.94 -21.46
CA ASP A 15 10.79 12.86 -20.49
C ASP A 15 9.47 13.34 -21.09
N LYS A 16 9.50 14.43 -21.89
CA LYS A 16 8.32 14.93 -22.60
C LYS A 16 7.84 13.96 -23.67
N TYR A 17 8.77 13.33 -24.40
CA TYR A 17 8.44 12.33 -25.41
C TYR A 17 7.77 11.11 -24.77
N PHE A 18 8.38 10.50 -23.75
CA PHE A 18 7.81 9.33 -23.09
C PHE A 18 6.49 9.65 -22.40
N TRP A 19 6.36 10.85 -21.80
CA TRP A 19 5.11 11.30 -21.25
C TRP A 19 4.00 11.43 -22.29
N SER A 20 4.27 12.04 -23.43
CA SER A 20 3.26 12.23 -24.49
C SER A 20 2.90 10.93 -25.21
N SER A 21 3.86 10.02 -25.35
CA SER A 21 3.69 8.72 -26.02
C SER A 21 3.25 7.58 -25.09
N ARG A 22 2.99 7.88 -23.78
CA ARG A 22 2.53 6.84 -22.85
C ARG A 22 1.24 6.20 -23.34
N PRO A 23 1.08 4.87 -23.19
CA PRO A 23 -0.05 4.14 -23.75
C PRO A 23 -1.36 4.47 -23.05
N ASN A 24 -2.46 4.14 -23.69
CA ASN A 24 -3.73 3.95 -23.02
C ASN A 24 -3.67 2.71 -22.11
N GLY A 25 -4.55 2.63 -21.12
CA GLY A 25 -4.60 1.55 -20.16
C GLY A 25 -4.90 2.03 -18.74
N LEU A 26 -4.90 1.11 -17.80
CA LEU A 26 -5.15 1.39 -16.39
C LEU A 26 -3.82 1.73 -15.68
N TYR A 27 -3.79 2.92 -15.14
CA TYR A 27 -2.76 3.43 -14.22
C TYR A 27 -3.35 3.42 -12.82
N SER A 28 -2.89 2.57 -11.94
CA SER A 28 -3.33 2.60 -10.54
C SER A 28 -2.23 3.18 -9.67
N VAL A 29 -2.59 4.06 -8.76
CA VAL A 29 -1.64 4.63 -7.78
C VAL A 29 -1.95 4.11 -6.39
N ASN A 30 -0.92 3.93 -5.57
CA ASN A 30 -1.06 3.48 -4.21
C ASN A 30 -0.50 4.47 -3.21
N PHE A 31 -1.33 4.79 -2.25
CA PHE A 31 -1.00 5.56 -1.05
C PHE A 31 -1.14 4.67 0.19
N HIS A 32 -0.46 5.08 1.28
CA HIS A 32 -0.69 4.54 2.62
C HIS A 32 -1.07 5.69 3.55
N ARG A 33 -0.11 6.31 4.24
CA ARG A 33 -0.36 7.42 5.16
C ARG A 33 -0.28 8.78 4.48
N ILE A 34 -1.14 9.71 4.94
CA ILE A 34 -1.19 11.10 4.44
C ILE A 34 -0.98 12.07 5.58
N GLY A 35 0.13 12.79 5.57
CA GLY A 35 0.46 13.74 6.63
C GLY A 35 1.94 14.06 6.68
N ASP A 36 2.40 14.64 7.80
CA ASP A 36 3.81 14.91 8.03
C ASP A 36 4.48 13.70 8.71
N SER A 37 5.42 13.08 8.02
CA SER A 37 6.16 11.93 8.53
C SER A 37 7.10 12.30 9.69
N ALA A 38 7.42 13.57 9.90
CA ALA A 38 8.26 14.01 11.00
C ALA A 38 7.57 13.88 12.37
N ASP A 39 6.24 13.93 12.39
CA ASP A 39 5.46 13.93 13.64
C ASP A 39 5.16 12.51 14.16
N THR A 40 5.33 11.47 13.33
CA THR A 40 5.00 10.11 13.76
C THR A 40 5.99 9.54 14.74
N GLN A 41 5.49 8.78 15.72
CA GLN A 41 6.31 7.95 16.61
C GLN A 41 6.68 6.59 15.99
N PHE A 42 6.05 6.24 14.86
CA PHE A 42 6.17 4.98 14.14
C PHE A 42 7.07 5.10 12.90
N ASP A 43 6.87 4.25 11.89
CA ASP A 43 7.66 4.25 10.67
C ASP A 43 7.32 5.45 9.77
N PRO A 44 8.21 6.42 9.60
CA PRO A 44 7.96 7.58 8.74
C PRO A 44 7.90 7.22 7.25
N CYS A 45 8.47 6.07 6.85
CA CYS A 45 8.50 5.65 5.46
C CYS A 45 7.18 5.05 4.96
N VAL A 46 6.16 4.90 5.81
CA VAL A 46 4.80 4.51 5.39
C VAL A 46 4.04 5.71 4.82
N TYR A 47 4.47 6.94 5.11
CA TYR A 47 3.85 8.13 4.55
C TYR A 47 4.10 8.23 3.04
N SER A 48 3.03 8.43 2.30
CA SER A 48 3.08 8.60 0.84
C SER A 48 3.26 10.06 0.44
N CYS A 49 2.64 10.98 1.15
CA CYS A 49 2.75 12.42 0.91
C CYS A 49 2.09 13.23 2.04
N SER A 50 2.41 14.51 2.10
CA SER A 50 1.67 15.48 2.90
C SER A 50 0.28 15.75 2.31
N THR A 51 -0.62 16.38 3.09
CA THR A 51 -1.94 16.83 2.62
C THR A 51 -1.85 17.78 1.42
N LYS A 52 -0.86 18.69 1.44
CA LYS A 52 -0.60 19.61 0.33
C LYS A 52 -0.15 18.87 -0.94
N GLU A 53 0.72 17.89 -0.82
CA GLU A 53 1.17 17.09 -1.97
C GLU A 53 0.01 16.23 -2.50
N LEU A 54 -0.85 15.68 -1.64
CA LEU A 54 -2.03 14.95 -2.08
C LEU A 54 -2.93 15.84 -2.97
N GLU A 55 -3.24 17.06 -2.57
CA GLU A 55 -4.00 18.00 -3.38
C GLU A 55 -3.37 18.26 -4.75
N GLN A 56 -2.05 18.43 -4.78
CA GLN A 56 -1.29 18.64 -6.03
C GLN A 56 -1.35 17.37 -6.91
N HIS A 57 -1.17 16.20 -6.33
CA HIS A 57 -1.23 14.93 -7.06
C HIS A 57 -2.63 14.69 -7.63
N LEU A 58 -3.70 14.91 -6.86
CA LEU A 58 -5.08 14.75 -7.34
C LEU A 58 -5.41 15.73 -8.48
N THR A 59 -4.95 16.97 -8.38
CA THR A 59 -5.07 17.97 -9.47
C THR A 59 -4.37 17.48 -10.74
N PHE A 60 -3.14 16.99 -10.61
CA PHE A 60 -2.38 16.41 -11.72
C PHE A 60 -3.08 15.18 -12.31
N PHE A 61 -3.59 14.26 -11.48
CA PHE A 61 -4.27 13.05 -11.95
C PHE A 61 -5.54 13.39 -12.73
N LYS A 62 -6.40 14.27 -12.21
CA LYS A 62 -7.62 14.72 -12.92
C LYS A 62 -7.32 15.37 -14.26
N LYS A 63 -6.23 16.09 -14.37
CA LYS A 63 -5.81 16.76 -15.62
C LYS A 63 -5.37 15.76 -16.70
N HIS A 64 -4.83 14.61 -16.31
CA HIS A 64 -4.12 13.73 -17.23
C HIS A 64 -4.73 12.33 -17.38
N PHE A 65 -5.70 11.98 -16.54
CA PHE A 65 -6.35 10.67 -16.53
C PHE A 65 -7.85 10.85 -16.24
N ARG A 66 -8.64 9.93 -16.77
CA ARG A 66 -10.01 9.75 -16.28
C ARG A 66 -9.95 8.86 -15.04
N ILE A 67 -10.35 9.42 -13.89
CA ILE A 67 -10.42 8.64 -12.65
C ILE A 67 -11.59 7.69 -12.72
N ILE A 68 -11.38 6.43 -12.37
CA ILE A 68 -12.40 5.38 -12.32
C ILE A 68 -12.43 4.71 -10.95
N SER A 69 -13.58 4.17 -10.58
CA SER A 69 -13.82 3.39 -9.37
C SER A 69 -13.44 1.92 -9.53
N LEU A 70 -13.35 1.15 -8.43
CA LEU A 70 -13.22 -0.31 -8.49
C LEU A 70 -14.40 -0.97 -9.18
N SER A 71 -15.60 -0.48 -8.94
CA SER A 71 -16.81 -1.00 -9.60
C SER A 71 -16.75 -0.81 -11.12
N SER A 72 -16.27 0.35 -11.60
CA SER A 72 -16.01 0.56 -13.02
C SER A 72 -14.92 -0.36 -13.56
N LEU A 73 -13.85 -0.60 -12.80
CA LEU A 73 -12.78 -1.52 -13.18
C LEU A 73 -13.27 -2.96 -13.25
N SER A 74 -14.06 -3.42 -12.26
CA SER A 74 -14.70 -4.75 -12.29
C SER A 74 -15.58 -4.93 -13.54
N GLU A 75 -16.26 -3.88 -13.98
CA GLU A 75 -17.07 -3.92 -15.20
C GLU A 75 -16.20 -4.12 -16.45
N TYR A 76 -15.10 -3.37 -16.62
CA TYR A 76 -14.14 -3.58 -17.72
C TYR A 76 -13.61 -5.02 -17.75
N LEU A 77 -13.26 -5.58 -16.59
CA LEU A 77 -12.76 -6.95 -16.47
C LEU A 77 -13.85 -7.98 -16.82
N ARG A 78 -15.08 -7.76 -16.36
CA ARG A 78 -16.22 -8.66 -16.59
C ARG A 78 -16.67 -8.66 -18.06
N THR A 79 -16.70 -7.49 -18.72
CA THR A 79 -17.09 -7.35 -20.13
C THR A 79 -15.95 -7.66 -21.09
N ASN A 80 -14.74 -7.85 -20.59
CA ASN A 80 -13.53 -8.06 -21.39
C ASN A 80 -13.27 -6.90 -22.38
N GLU A 81 -13.68 -5.69 -22.02
CA GLU A 81 -13.52 -4.51 -22.84
C GLU A 81 -12.11 -3.93 -22.75
N ALA A 82 -11.62 -3.47 -23.91
CA ALA A 82 -10.32 -2.79 -23.97
C ALA A 82 -10.43 -1.35 -23.43
N ILE A 83 -9.45 -0.95 -22.64
CA ILE A 83 -9.33 0.44 -22.20
C ILE A 83 -8.59 1.24 -23.27
N ASN A 84 -9.35 2.07 -24.01
CA ASN A 84 -8.84 2.86 -25.13
C ASN A 84 -8.44 4.30 -24.75
N GLU A 85 -8.34 4.57 -23.48
CA GLU A 85 -7.93 5.85 -22.92
C GLU A 85 -7.01 5.64 -21.70
N ARG A 86 -6.53 6.72 -21.07
CA ARG A 86 -5.73 6.63 -19.86
C ARG A 86 -6.66 6.78 -18.67
N VAL A 87 -6.92 5.68 -17.99
CA VAL A 87 -7.74 5.67 -16.77
C VAL A 87 -6.89 5.46 -15.53
N MET A 88 -7.36 5.94 -14.38
CA MET A 88 -6.63 5.80 -13.12
C MET A 88 -7.55 5.36 -11.99
N CYS A 89 -7.12 4.36 -11.23
CA CYS A 89 -7.64 4.04 -9.90
C CYS A 89 -6.72 4.65 -8.84
N ILE A 90 -7.32 5.30 -7.84
CA ILE A 90 -6.60 5.84 -6.69
C ILE A 90 -6.88 4.92 -5.51
N THR A 91 -5.82 4.34 -4.94
CA THR A 91 -5.93 3.34 -3.87
C THR A 91 -5.13 3.74 -2.63
N PHE A 92 -5.65 3.35 -1.46
CA PHE A 92 -5.02 3.51 -0.16
C PHE A 92 -4.98 2.15 0.52
N ASP A 93 -3.88 1.77 1.16
CA ASP A 93 -3.74 0.49 1.85
C ASP A 93 -3.68 0.67 3.37
N ASP A 94 -3.84 -0.43 4.09
CA ASP A 94 -3.73 -0.67 5.53
C ASP A 94 -4.91 -0.19 6.37
N GLY A 95 -5.49 0.97 6.11
CA GLY A 95 -6.61 1.52 6.90
C GLY A 95 -6.19 2.48 8.01
N TYR A 96 -5.08 3.21 7.85
CA TYR A 96 -4.63 4.23 8.79
C TYR A 96 -5.67 5.36 8.99
N ILE A 97 -5.72 5.92 10.21
CA ILE A 97 -6.69 6.97 10.59
C ILE A 97 -6.56 8.24 9.74
N ASP A 98 -5.36 8.56 9.25
CA ASP A 98 -5.15 9.73 8.39
C ASP A 98 -5.76 9.58 6.99
N ASN A 99 -6.14 8.40 6.58
CA ASN A 99 -6.96 8.19 5.38
C ASN A 99 -8.36 8.80 5.56
N TYR A 100 -8.92 8.71 6.75
CA TYR A 100 -10.18 9.35 7.10
C TYR A 100 -10.00 10.84 7.41
N SER A 101 -9.08 11.19 8.32
CA SER A 101 -8.96 12.56 8.82
C SER A 101 -8.35 13.54 7.80
N ASN A 102 -7.42 13.08 6.95
CA ASN A 102 -6.67 13.91 6.03
C ASN A 102 -7.05 13.66 4.56
N ALA A 103 -7.09 12.38 4.11
CA ALA A 103 -7.32 12.11 2.70
C ALA A 103 -8.77 12.28 2.28
N LEU A 104 -9.76 11.80 3.04
CA LEU A 104 -11.18 11.87 2.70
C LEU A 104 -11.65 13.30 2.41
N PRO A 105 -11.40 14.32 3.24
CA PRO A 105 -11.82 15.70 2.95
C PRO A 105 -11.26 16.22 1.62
N ILE A 106 -10.00 15.91 1.32
CA ILE A 106 -9.34 16.32 0.08
C ILE A 106 -9.96 15.61 -1.12
N LEU A 107 -10.17 14.29 -1.05
CA LEU A 107 -10.84 13.52 -2.11
C LEU A 107 -12.24 14.06 -2.42
N LYS A 108 -13.02 14.39 -1.38
CA LYS A 108 -14.35 15.02 -1.52
C LYS A 108 -14.29 16.37 -2.24
N ASN A 109 -13.36 17.25 -1.84
CA ASN A 109 -13.19 18.56 -2.47
C ASN A 109 -12.83 18.44 -3.96
N HIS A 110 -12.12 17.37 -4.34
CA HIS A 110 -11.81 17.07 -5.72
C HIS A 110 -12.91 16.29 -6.47
N ASN A 111 -13.99 15.87 -5.81
CA ASN A 111 -15.01 14.96 -6.36
C ASN A 111 -14.39 13.68 -6.94
N ILE A 112 -13.52 13.04 -6.19
CA ILE A 112 -12.81 11.82 -6.57
C ILE A 112 -13.31 10.67 -5.70
N THR A 113 -13.72 9.57 -6.33
CA THR A 113 -13.87 8.27 -5.67
C THR A 113 -12.51 7.60 -5.61
N ALA A 114 -12.09 7.18 -4.41
CA ALA A 114 -10.91 6.37 -4.17
C ALA A 114 -11.27 5.06 -3.49
N SER A 115 -10.34 4.11 -3.48
CA SER A 115 -10.55 2.77 -2.94
C SER A 115 -9.60 2.51 -1.79
N PHE A 116 -10.12 1.99 -0.69
CA PHE A 116 -9.36 1.74 0.53
C PHE A 116 -9.29 0.24 0.80
N PHE A 117 -8.09 -0.32 0.81
CA PHE A 117 -7.84 -1.72 1.09
C PHE A 117 -7.50 -1.91 2.57
N ILE A 118 -8.36 -2.62 3.27
CA ILE A 118 -8.43 -2.64 4.73
C ILE A 118 -7.85 -3.94 5.28
N ALA A 119 -6.84 -3.84 6.14
CA ALA A 119 -6.37 -4.93 6.98
C ALA A 119 -7.29 -5.02 8.21
N THR A 120 -8.26 -5.92 8.17
CA THR A 120 -9.41 -5.89 9.09
C THR A 120 -9.06 -6.20 10.56
N GLY A 121 -7.94 -6.87 10.82
CA GLY A 121 -7.44 -7.11 12.18
C GLY A 121 -6.89 -5.87 12.87
N LEU A 122 -6.65 -4.78 12.12
CA LEU A 122 -6.16 -3.50 12.65
C LEU A 122 -7.32 -2.54 12.97
N ILE A 123 -8.52 -2.77 12.40
CA ILE A 123 -9.66 -1.84 12.50
C ILE A 123 -10.33 -1.93 13.86
N GLY A 124 -10.44 -0.76 14.52
CA GLY A 124 -11.02 -0.67 15.87
C GLY A 124 -10.18 -1.36 16.93
N ASN A 125 -8.95 -1.75 16.59
CA ASN A 125 -8.04 -2.44 17.49
C ASN A 125 -7.03 -1.45 18.07
N THR A 126 -6.74 -1.61 19.36
CA THR A 126 -5.69 -0.84 20.06
C THR A 126 -4.31 -1.49 19.93
N VAL A 127 -4.23 -2.66 19.30
CA VAL A 127 -2.97 -3.41 19.14
C VAL A 127 -2.11 -2.73 18.08
N VAL A 128 -0.94 -2.28 18.51
CA VAL A 128 0.08 -1.72 17.59
C VAL A 128 0.70 -2.87 16.79
N PRO A 129 0.71 -2.80 15.46
CA PRO A 129 1.28 -3.86 14.65
C PRO A 129 2.80 -3.94 14.78
N TRP A 130 3.38 -5.10 14.50
CA TRP A 130 4.79 -5.40 14.72
C TRP A 130 5.75 -4.40 14.04
N TRP A 131 5.42 -3.90 12.87
CA TRP A 131 6.28 -2.91 12.16
C TRP A 131 6.30 -1.57 12.86
N ASP A 132 5.19 -1.13 13.41
CA ASP A 132 5.11 0.10 14.20
C ASP A 132 5.78 -0.08 15.57
N LYS A 133 5.61 -1.24 16.22
CA LYS A 133 6.38 -1.57 17.44
C LYS A 133 7.89 -1.50 17.20
N ALA A 134 8.37 -2.11 16.12
CA ALA A 134 9.79 -2.07 15.76
C ALA A 134 10.28 -0.64 15.52
N ALA A 135 9.53 0.15 14.75
CA ALA A 135 9.89 1.54 14.46
C ALA A 135 9.91 2.40 15.73
N TYR A 136 8.89 2.25 16.60
CA TYR A 136 8.84 2.94 17.89
C TYR A 136 10.03 2.61 18.78
N LEU A 137 10.39 1.33 18.92
CA LEU A 137 11.54 0.90 19.71
C LEU A 137 12.84 1.50 19.17
N ILE A 138 13.04 1.47 17.84
CA ILE A 138 14.24 2.03 17.22
C ILE A 138 14.33 3.54 17.47
N LYS A 139 13.24 4.27 17.30
CA LYS A 139 13.20 5.73 17.54
C LYS A 139 13.43 6.06 19.03
N THR A 140 12.80 5.33 19.92
CA THR A 140 12.89 5.56 21.37
C THR A 140 14.30 5.33 21.89
N TYR A 141 14.92 4.22 21.51
CA TYR A 141 16.22 3.82 22.06
C TYR A 141 17.42 4.26 21.22
N ASN A 142 17.16 4.68 19.96
CA ASN A 142 18.17 5.22 19.04
C ASN A 142 19.48 4.39 18.99
N PRO A 143 19.43 3.07 18.76
CA PRO A 143 20.59 2.20 18.83
C PRO A 143 21.55 2.44 17.65
N LYS A 144 22.86 2.29 17.92
CA LYS A 144 23.88 2.39 16.84
C LYS A 144 23.87 1.20 15.90
N ALA A 145 23.46 0.04 16.38
CA ALA A 145 23.36 -1.20 15.62
C ALA A 145 22.38 -2.16 16.28
N ILE A 146 21.75 -3.01 15.46
CA ILE A 146 20.86 -4.09 15.92
C ILE A 146 21.27 -5.39 15.23
N LYS A 147 21.27 -6.49 15.99
CA LYS A 147 21.35 -7.85 15.49
C LYS A 147 20.51 -8.73 16.40
N LEU A 148 19.52 -9.41 15.84
CA LEU A 148 18.69 -10.39 16.55
C LEU A 148 19.05 -11.82 16.11
N SER A 149 18.58 -12.80 16.87
CA SER A 149 18.73 -14.21 16.51
C SER A 149 18.02 -14.51 15.18
N GLY A 150 18.55 -15.45 14.41
CA GLY A 150 17.99 -15.81 13.11
C GLY A 150 18.22 -14.81 11.96
N TRP A 151 18.75 -13.62 12.24
CA TRP A 151 19.24 -12.76 11.18
C TRP A 151 20.56 -13.33 10.63
N SER A 152 20.75 -13.31 9.31
CA SER A 152 22.04 -13.62 8.69
C SER A 152 23.14 -12.80 9.38
N ASP A 153 24.41 -13.17 9.29
CA ASP A 153 25.55 -12.54 10.01
C ASP A 153 25.67 -11.01 9.91
N LYS A 154 24.66 -10.39 9.33
CA LYS A 154 24.59 -8.95 9.06
C LYS A 154 24.10 -8.18 10.30
N VAL A 155 25.01 -7.45 10.92
CA VAL A 155 24.66 -6.37 11.83
C VAL A 155 24.10 -5.22 11.03
N ILE A 156 22.90 -4.72 11.38
CA ILE A 156 22.34 -3.52 10.77
C ILE A 156 22.82 -2.32 11.57
N ASN A 157 23.55 -1.43 10.93
CA ASN A 157 24.13 -0.25 11.55
C ASN A 157 23.33 1.01 11.22
N GLN A 158 23.25 1.92 12.18
CA GLN A 158 22.60 3.22 12.05
C GLN A 158 23.48 4.17 11.21
N HIS A 159 23.38 4.10 9.89
CA HIS A 159 24.09 5.04 9.03
C HIS A 159 23.17 6.08 8.38
N ASP A 160 21.85 5.84 8.28
CA ASP A 160 20.93 6.62 7.47
C ASP A 160 19.51 6.76 8.06
N GLY A 161 19.34 7.14 9.33
CA GLY A 161 18.03 7.52 9.89
C GLY A 161 16.89 6.54 9.55
N ASP A 162 15.93 6.98 8.73
CA ASP A 162 14.75 6.19 8.35
C ASP A 162 15.09 4.93 7.56
N HIS A 163 16.20 4.89 6.84
CA HIS A 163 16.69 3.69 6.17
C HIS A 163 17.11 2.60 7.15
N PHE A 164 17.51 2.97 8.36
CA PHE A 164 17.83 2.01 9.41
C PHE A 164 16.57 1.26 9.86
N ILE A 165 15.46 1.96 10.10
CA ILE A 165 14.17 1.34 10.42
C ILE A 165 13.78 0.36 9.30
N ARG A 166 13.82 0.78 8.04
CA ARG A 166 13.51 -0.07 6.88
C ARG A 166 14.39 -1.30 6.77
N ALA A 167 15.68 -1.18 7.08
CA ALA A 167 16.60 -2.32 7.08
C ALA A 167 16.25 -3.35 8.17
N VAL A 168 15.87 -2.87 9.36
CA VAL A 168 15.39 -3.73 10.46
C VAL A 168 14.08 -4.42 10.08
N LEU A 169 13.09 -3.68 9.59
CA LEU A 169 11.81 -4.24 9.16
C LEU A 169 11.99 -5.29 8.05
N ALA A 170 12.90 -5.04 7.08
CA ALA A 170 13.22 -6.01 6.05
C ALA A 170 13.83 -7.28 6.64
N SER A 171 14.70 -7.18 7.64
CA SER A 171 15.32 -8.33 8.30
C SER A 171 14.30 -9.17 9.08
N ILE A 172 13.36 -8.51 9.78
CA ILE A 172 12.23 -9.19 10.43
C ILE A 172 11.38 -9.94 9.39
N LYS A 173 11.03 -9.29 8.28
CA LYS A 173 10.26 -9.92 7.19
C LYS A 173 10.94 -11.15 6.56
N HIS A 174 12.27 -11.14 6.47
CA HIS A 174 13.03 -12.25 5.88
C HIS A 174 13.40 -13.33 6.89
N CYS A 175 13.21 -13.10 8.19
CA CYS A 175 13.43 -14.12 9.21
C CYS A 175 12.43 -15.28 9.06
N LYS A 176 12.87 -16.49 9.47
CA LYS A 176 11.98 -17.68 9.48
C LYS A 176 10.99 -17.66 10.63
N SER A 177 11.38 -17.06 11.77
CA SER A 177 10.50 -16.91 12.93
C SER A 177 9.41 -15.87 12.66
N ALA A 178 8.32 -15.96 13.38
CA ALA A 178 7.21 -15.02 13.29
C ALA A 178 7.68 -13.60 13.67
N ALA A 179 7.09 -12.59 13.06
CA ALA A 179 7.44 -11.18 13.32
C ALA A 179 7.26 -10.82 14.81
N GLU A 180 6.19 -11.29 15.45
CA GLU A 180 5.95 -11.04 16.87
C GLU A 180 7.02 -11.66 17.80
N GLU A 181 7.62 -12.78 17.43
CA GLU A 181 8.77 -13.35 18.18
C GLU A 181 9.99 -12.45 18.07
N GLN A 182 10.25 -11.91 16.86
CA GLN A 182 11.32 -10.96 16.64
C GLN A 182 11.11 -9.64 17.40
N ILE A 183 9.86 -9.20 17.56
CA ILE A 183 9.54 -8.04 18.39
C ILE A 183 9.84 -8.30 19.84
N LYS A 184 9.49 -9.47 20.39
CA LYS A 184 9.86 -9.84 21.76
C LYS A 184 11.38 -9.85 22.00
N GLU A 185 12.15 -10.36 21.01
CA GLU A 185 13.62 -10.26 21.08
C GLU A 185 14.11 -8.81 21.04
N LEU A 186 13.48 -7.96 20.23
CA LEU A 186 13.81 -6.54 20.13
C LEU A 186 13.47 -5.79 21.45
N GLU A 187 12.33 -6.09 22.06
CA GLU A 187 11.95 -5.61 23.38
C GLU A 187 12.97 -6.02 24.45
N ALA A 188 13.37 -7.29 24.44
CA ALA A 188 14.40 -7.79 25.35
C ALA A 188 15.78 -7.13 25.11
N PHE A 189 16.16 -6.92 23.85
CA PHE A 189 17.39 -6.23 23.47
C PHE A 189 17.46 -4.82 24.05
N PHE A 190 16.33 -4.11 24.09
CA PHE A 190 16.23 -2.75 24.65
C PHE A 190 15.85 -2.70 26.13
N ASN A 191 15.61 -3.83 26.80
CA ASN A 191 14.98 -3.91 28.11
C ASN A 191 13.67 -3.08 28.17
N HIS A 192 12.88 -3.11 27.08
CA HIS A 192 11.62 -2.41 26.99
C HIS A 192 10.55 -3.10 27.84
N SER A 193 9.94 -2.35 28.77
CA SER A 193 8.82 -2.81 29.61
C SER A 193 7.65 -1.83 29.64
N GLY A 194 7.72 -0.80 28.79
CA GLY A 194 6.68 0.22 28.68
C GLY A 194 5.54 -0.18 27.77
N SER A 195 4.49 0.64 27.74
CA SER A 195 3.41 0.54 26.76
C SER A 195 3.83 1.21 25.45
N TYR A 196 3.25 0.75 24.36
CA TYR A 196 3.32 1.43 23.07
C TYR A 196 2.31 2.60 23.00
N PRO A 197 2.55 3.60 22.16
CA PRO A 197 1.51 4.59 21.82
C PRO A 197 0.26 3.90 21.24
N GLU A 198 -0.85 4.62 21.21
CA GLU A 198 -2.07 4.12 20.57
C GLU A 198 -1.85 3.83 19.08
N ALA A 199 -2.46 2.76 18.59
CA ALA A 199 -2.43 2.42 17.17
C ALA A 199 -3.21 3.47 16.36
N GLU A 200 -2.68 3.86 15.22
CA GLU A 200 -3.21 4.96 14.39
C GLU A 200 -4.05 4.44 13.21
N PHE A 201 -5.02 3.53 13.49
CA PHE A 201 -5.92 2.96 12.49
C PHE A 201 -7.36 3.46 12.64
N MET A 202 -8.14 3.35 11.55
CA MET A 202 -9.56 3.62 11.56
C MET A 202 -10.32 2.61 12.41
N ASP A 203 -11.53 2.95 12.80
CA ASP A 203 -12.53 2.02 13.32
C ASP A 203 -13.66 1.79 12.30
N TRP A 204 -14.62 0.93 12.64
CA TRP A 204 -15.73 0.59 11.76
C TRP A 204 -16.63 1.79 11.43
N SER A 205 -16.75 2.76 12.33
CA SER A 205 -17.53 3.98 12.09
C SER A 205 -16.85 4.87 11.05
N HIS A 206 -15.52 4.97 11.07
CA HIS A 206 -14.76 5.70 10.05
C HIS A 206 -14.91 5.05 8.68
N LEU A 207 -14.89 3.71 8.60
CA LEU A 207 -15.10 2.99 7.34
C LEU A 207 -16.50 3.22 6.78
N GLN A 208 -17.53 3.26 7.65
CA GLN A 208 -18.89 3.60 7.23
C GLN A 208 -18.95 5.02 6.64
N VAL A 209 -18.28 5.99 7.26
CA VAL A 209 -18.21 7.35 6.71
C VAL A 209 -17.50 7.40 5.36
N LEU A 210 -16.46 6.59 5.11
CA LEU A 210 -15.85 6.47 3.79
C LEU A 210 -16.89 6.05 2.74
N ILE A 211 -17.67 5.01 3.01
CA ILE A 211 -18.73 4.49 2.12
C ILE A 211 -19.79 5.55 1.88
N ASP A 212 -20.29 6.19 2.94
CA ASP A 212 -21.34 7.22 2.88
C ASP A 212 -20.93 8.45 2.05
N ASN A 213 -19.60 8.63 1.86
CA ASN A 213 -19.04 9.68 1.02
C ASN A 213 -18.56 9.17 -0.35
N GLY A 214 -19.03 7.99 -0.78
CA GLY A 214 -18.79 7.47 -2.12
C GLY A 214 -17.41 6.88 -2.35
N MET A 215 -16.69 6.55 -1.27
CA MET A 215 -15.44 5.77 -1.36
C MET A 215 -15.75 4.28 -1.44
N GLU A 216 -14.86 3.50 -2.03
CA GLU A 216 -15.02 2.06 -2.15
C GLU A 216 -14.01 1.33 -1.25
N LEU A 217 -14.38 0.15 -0.77
CA LEU A 217 -13.53 -0.68 0.06
C LEU A 217 -13.11 -1.95 -0.65
N GLY A 218 -11.91 -2.41 -0.34
CA GLY A 218 -11.37 -3.72 -0.67
C GLY A 218 -10.74 -4.36 0.57
N ALA A 219 -10.38 -5.63 0.49
CA ALA A 219 -9.70 -6.34 1.57
C ALA A 219 -8.17 -6.28 1.39
N HIS A 220 -7.46 -6.24 2.52
CA HIS A 220 -5.99 -6.29 2.59
C HIS A 220 -5.52 -7.37 3.57
N SER A 221 -6.16 -8.55 3.51
CA SER A 221 -6.11 -9.64 4.48
C SER A 221 -6.67 -9.24 5.86
N HIS A 222 -6.57 -10.14 6.83
CA HIS A 222 -6.97 -9.85 8.21
C HIS A 222 -5.81 -9.26 9.02
N ASN A 223 -4.71 -9.99 9.15
CA ASN A 223 -3.56 -9.62 9.98
C ASN A 223 -2.42 -8.93 9.21
N HIS A 224 -2.58 -8.67 7.91
CA HIS A 224 -1.54 -8.12 7.04
C HIS A 224 -0.30 -9.04 6.96
N ASP A 225 -0.50 -10.35 6.97
CA ASP A 225 0.56 -11.34 6.87
C ASP A 225 1.05 -11.53 5.42
N ILE A 226 2.31 -11.98 5.27
CA ILE A 226 2.84 -12.39 3.96
C ILE A 226 2.19 -13.72 3.57
N LEU A 227 1.27 -13.69 2.62
CA LEU A 227 0.36 -14.79 2.29
C LEU A 227 1.07 -16.08 1.88
N THR A 228 2.22 -15.99 1.20
CA THR A 228 3.04 -17.18 0.82
C THR A 228 3.72 -17.88 2.00
N LYS A 229 3.70 -17.31 3.20
CA LYS A 229 4.27 -17.92 4.41
C LYS A 229 3.24 -18.69 5.24
N LEU A 230 1.97 -18.56 4.89
CA LEU A 230 0.86 -19.13 5.63
C LEU A 230 0.59 -20.58 5.21
N THR A 231 0.12 -21.38 6.13
CA THR A 231 -0.49 -22.67 5.82
C THR A 231 -1.80 -22.47 5.04
N THR A 232 -2.32 -23.51 4.44
CA THR A 232 -3.59 -23.46 3.68
C THR A 232 -4.75 -22.95 4.53
N ASP A 233 -4.86 -23.39 5.78
CA ASP A 233 -5.94 -23.01 6.70
C ASP A 233 -5.80 -21.52 7.13
N GLU A 234 -4.57 -21.07 7.43
CA GLU A 234 -4.29 -19.66 7.75
C GLU A 234 -4.57 -18.76 6.55
N LEU A 235 -4.14 -19.15 5.35
CA LEU A 235 -4.43 -18.42 4.12
C LEU A 235 -5.94 -18.30 3.89
N PHE A 236 -6.68 -19.41 4.03
CA PHE A 236 -8.14 -19.39 3.89
C PHE A 236 -8.76 -18.44 4.92
N TYR A 237 -8.31 -18.46 6.17
CA TYR A 237 -8.77 -17.56 7.21
C TYR A 237 -8.51 -16.10 6.84
N GLU A 238 -7.27 -15.74 6.46
CA GLU A 238 -6.91 -14.36 6.07
C GLU A 238 -7.80 -13.80 4.96
N LEU A 239 -8.10 -14.61 3.94
CA LEU A 239 -8.88 -14.18 2.78
C LEU A 239 -10.38 -14.15 3.07
N SER A 240 -10.93 -15.21 3.67
CA SER A 240 -12.37 -15.34 3.90
C SER A 240 -12.85 -14.44 5.05
N HIS A 241 -12.09 -14.40 6.14
CA HIS A 241 -12.47 -13.67 7.34
C HIS A 241 -12.43 -12.16 7.13
N SER A 242 -11.39 -11.65 6.47
CA SER A 242 -11.29 -10.22 6.14
C SER A 242 -12.50 -9.75 5.30
N LYS A 243 -12.85 -10.52 4.28
CA LYS A 243 -14.04 -10.23 3.44
C LYS A 243 -15.34 -10.27 4.25
N ALA A 244 -15.54 -11.34 5.01
CA ALA A 244 -16.75 -11.54 5.80
C ALA A 244 -16.96 -10.43 6.84
N LEU A 245 -15.88 -9.97 7.49
CA LEU A 245 -15.94 -8.86 8.44
C LEU A 245 -16.35 -7.55 7.77
N LEU A 246 -15.76 -7.21 6.63
CA LEU A 246 -16.11 -5.99 5.90
C LEU A 246 -17.55 -6.04 5.41
N GLU A 247 -17.97 -7.13 4.79
CA GLU A 247 -19.33 -7.28 4.26
C GLU A 247 -20.40 -7.30 5.35
N SER A 248 -20.13 -7.95 6.50
CA SER A 248 -21.10 -8.03 7.60
C SER A 248 -21.24 -6.73 8.38
N ASN A 249 -20.15 -6.03 8.65
CA ASN A 249 -20.21 -4.79 9.43
C ASN A 249 -20.71 -3.59 8.60
N LEU A 250 -20.43 -3.57 7.29
CA LEU A 250 -20.65 -2.39 6.45
C LEU A 250 -21.76 -2.59 5.40
N GLN A 251 -22.36 -3.78 5.33
CA GLN A 251 -23.43 -4.14 4.40
C GLN A 251 -23.09 -3.78 2.93
N CYS A 252 -21.84 -3.94 2.54
CA CYS A 252 -21.32 -3.69 1.19
C CYS A 252 -20.69 -4.95 0.60
N LYS A 253 -20.62 -5.04 -0.73
CA LYS A 253 -19.92 -6.13 -1.43
C LYS A 253 -18.44 -5.84 -1.52
N ILE A 254 -17.60 -6.79 -1.15
CA ILE A 254 -16.14 -6.73 -1.30
C ILE A 254 -15.71 -7.67 -2.42
N SER A 255 -15.25 -7.10 -3.54
CA SER A 255 -14.82 -7.85 -4.72
C SER A 255 -13.33 -7.66 -5.07
N ALA A 256 -12.65 -6.71 -4.43
CA ALA A 256 -11.28 -6.37 -4.70
C ALA A 256 -10.35 -6.69 -3.51
N PHE A 257 -9.13 -7.09 -3.82
CA PHE A 257 -8.09 -7.40 -2.86
C PHE A 257 -6.81 -6.62 -3.16
N SER A 258 -6.02 -6.31 -2.14
CA SER A 258 -4.63 -5.85 -2.26
C SER A 258 -3.73 -6.82 -1.51
N TYR A 259 -2.66 -7.28 -2.16
CA TYR A 259 -1.72 -8.20 -1.50
C TYR A 259 -0.88 -7.47 -0.47
N PRO A 260 -0.82 -7.93 0.81
CA PRO A 260 0.12 -7.40 1.79
C PRO A 260 1.56 -7.44 1.26
N VAL A 261 2.29 -6.32 1.43
CA VAL A 261 3.63 -6.11 0.84
C VAL A 261 3.62 -6.08 -0.70
N GLY A 262 2.88 -6.96 -1.36
CA GLY A 262 2.52 -6.94 -2.77
C GLY A 262 3.65 -7.11 -3.78
N ASN A 263 4.84 -7.55 -3.37
CA ASN A 263 5.88 -7.94 -4.33
C ASN A 263 5.67 -9.40 -4.79
N ARG A 264 6.28 -9.80 -5.90
CA ARG A 264 6.05 -11.11 -6.54
C ARG A 264 6.37 -12.34 -5.66
N SER A 265 7.10 -12.17 -4.59
CA SER A 265 7.41 -13.26 -3.64
C SER A 265 6.37 -13.42 -2.53
N THR A 266 5.38 -12.53 -2.43
CA THR A 266 4.41 -12.51 -1.32
C THR A 266 3.04 -13.07 -1.68
N TYR A 267 2.83 -13.43 -2.95
CA TYR A 267 1.65 -14.14 -3.46
C TYR A 267 2.04 -15.06 -4.61
N ASP A 268 1.32 -16.14 -4.77
CA ASP A 268 1.53 -17.21 -5.78
C ASP A 268 0.18 -17.70 -6.31
N ASP A 269 0.20 -18.77 -7.10
CA ASP A 269 -1.01 -19.34 -7.69
C ASP A 269 -1.98 -19.90 -6.62
N ASN A 270 -1.47 -20.39 -5.49
CA ASN A 270 -2.33 -20.86 -4.38
C ASN A 270 -3.10 -19.68 -3.76
N VAL A 271 -2.43 -18.55 -3.57
CA VAL A 271 -3.08 -17.32 -3.08
C VAL A 271 -4.13 -16.82 -4.08
N VAL A 272 -3.80 -16.80 -5.37
CA VAL A 272 -4.74 -16.42 -6.43
C VAL A 272 -5.96 -17.34 -6.47
N ASP A 273 -5.77 -18.64 -6.36
CA ASP A 273 -6.88 -19.60 -6.31
C ASP A 273 -7.70 -19.45 -5.02
N GLY A 274 -7.05 -19.13 -3.90
CA GLY A 274 -7.73 -18.75 -2.66
C GLY A 274 -8.63 -17.53 -2.84
N LEU A 275 -8.17 -16.49 -3.54
CA LEU A 275 -8.98 -15.29 -3.86
C LEU A 275 -10.20 -15.64 -4.71
N LYS A 276 -10.01 -16.40 -5.79
CA LYS A 276 -11.12 -16.87 -6.66
C LYS A 276 -12.17 -17.64 -5.87
N ASN A 277 -11.72 -18.59 -5.05
CA ASN A 277 -12.60 -19.44 -4.25
C ASN A 277 -13.40 -18.63 -3.20
N ASN A 278 -12.87 -17.49 -2.74
CA ASN A 278 -13.55 -16.56 -1.85
C ASN A 278 -14.35 -15.48 -2.60
N GLY A 279 -14.45 -15.56 -3.94
CA GLY A 279 -15.28 -14.67 -4.74
C GLY A 279 -14.73 -13.24 -4.86
N TYR A 280 -13.41 -13.05 -4.77
CA TYR A 280 -12.77 -11.81 -5.20
C TYR A 280 -12.71 -11.79 -6.73
N GLU A 281 -12.89 -10.63 -7.34
CA GLU A 281 -12.93 -10.44 -8.79
C GLU A 281 -11.60 -9.91 -9.35
N LEU A 282 -10.85 -9.17 -8.51
CA LEU A 282 -9.56 -8.59 -8.89
C LEU A 282 -8.63 -8.44 -7.68
N ALA A 283 -7.31 -8.37 -7.97
CA ALA A 283 -6.32 -8.09 -6.96
C ALA A 283 -5.17 -7.22 -7.48
N PHE A 284 -4.70 -6.32 -6.62
CA PHE A 284 -3.58 -5.43 -6.88
C PHE A 284 -2.30 -5.90 -6.20
N ASN A 285 -1.21 -5.85 -6.96
CA ASN A 285 0.14 -5.97 -6.43
C ASN A 285 0.76 -4.58 -6.12
N PHE A 286 2.04 -4.56 -5.71
CA PHE A 286 2.79 -3.34 -5.41
C PHE A 286 4.01 -3.21 -6.34
N GLN A 287 3.79 -3.40 -7.64
CA GLN A 287 4.81 -3.29 -8.68
C GLN A 287 4.36 -2.26 -9.72
N SER A 288 5.26 -1.32 -10.06
CA SER A 288 4.95 -0.28 -11.03
C SER A 288 4.73 -0.85 -12.42
N GLY A 289 3.58 -0.53 -13.03
CA GLY A 289 3.26 -0.96 -14.37
C GLY A 289 1.93 -0.42 -14.87
N ILE A 290 1.74 -0.44 -16.18
CA ILE A 290 0.51 -0.03 -16.86
C ILE A 290 -0.24 -1.30 -17.25
N ASN A 291 -1.44 -1.47 -16.73
CA ASN A 291 -2.27 -2.63 -17.02
C ASN A 291 -2.99 -2.44 -18.36
N GLN A 292 -2.81 -3.41 -19.25
CA GLN A 292 -3.45 -3.44 -20.56
C GLN A 292 -4.66 -4.39 -20.51
N LEU A 293 -5.86 -3.85 -20.32
CA LEU A 293 -7.06 -4.68 -20.37
C LEU A 293 -7.49 -4.88 -21.83
N PRO A 294 -7.92 -6.10 -22.18
CA PRO A 294 -8.18 -7.27 -21.33
C PRO A 294 -6.99 -8.21 -21.14
N SER A 295 -5.79 -7.88 -21.59
CA SER A 295 -4.63 -8.80 -21.54
C SER A 295 -4.02 -8.96 -20.15
N SER A 296 -4.17 -7.98 -19.26
CA SER A 296 -3.68 -8.10 -17.88
C SER A 296 -4.51 -9.10 -17.06
N SER A 297 -3.83 -9.90 -16.22
CA SER A 297 -4.52 -10.76 -15.28
C SER A 297 -5.30 -9.92 -14.26
N PRO A 298 -6.57 -10.20 -14.01
CA PRO A 298 -7.35 -9.47 -13.01
C PRO A 298 -6.80 -9.66 -11.58
N TYR A 299 -6.03 -10.72 -11.32
CA TYR A 299 -5.41 -10.98 -10.02
C TYR A 299 -3.93 -10.56 -9.94
N ASP A 300 -3.44 -9.77 -10.88
CA ASP A 300 -2.04 -9.30 -10.90
C ASP A 300 -1.96 -7.84 -11.42
N LEU A 301 -2.87 -6.99 -10.95
CA LEU A 301 -2.93 -5.60 -11.39
C LEU A 301 -1.84 -4.76 -10.72
N HIS A 302 -1.07 -4.07 -11.54
CA HIS A 302 0.07 -3.25 -11.12
C HIS A 302 -0.36 -1.90 -10.59
N ARG A 303 0.38 -1.39 -9.58
CA ARG A 303 0.18 -0.05 -9.00
C ARG A 303 1.49 0.72 -8.88
N PHE A 304 1.41 2.02 -9.05
CA PHE A 304 2.52 2.95 -8.87
C PHE A 304 2.55 3.47 -7.43
N PRO A 305 3.65 3.24 -6.68
CA PRO A 305 3.77 3.78 -5.33
C PRO A 305 3.97 5.30 -5.37
N ILE A 306 3.24 6.01 -4.54
CA ILE A 306 3.49 7.43 -4.29
C ILE A 306 4.39 7.56 -3.06
N ALA A 307 5.42 8.41 -3.17
CA ALA A 307 6.40 8.65 -2.12
C ALA A 307 6.52 10.14 -1.80
N PRO A 308 6.90 10.50 -0.57
CA PRO A 308 7.04 11.91 -0.18
C PRO A 308 8.00 12.68 -1.09
N GLY A 309 7.68 13.94 -1.35
CA GLY A 309 8.51 14.82 -2.15
C GLY A 309 8.42 14.61 -3.67
N MET A 310 7.48 13.77 -4.16
CA MET A 310 7.28 13.59 -5.59
C MET A 310 6.66 14.83 -6.22
N SER A 311 7.39 15.44 -7.15
CA SER A 311 6.89 16.55 -7.98
C SER A 311 6.08 16.05 -9.18
N GLU A 312 5.38 16.95 -9.88
CA GLU A 312 4.73 16.62 -11.16
C GLU A 312 5.71 16.03 -12.18
N ALA A 313 6.96 16.52 -12.21
CA ALA A 313 7.99 15.99 -13.09
C ALA A 313 8.37 14.54 -12.73
N ASP A 314 8.40 14.18 -11.43
CA ASP A 314 8.63 12.82 -10.98
C ASP A 314 7.46 11.90 -11.36
N LEU A 315 6.22 12.36 -11.23
CA LEU A 315 5.02 11.63 -11.68
C LEU A 315 5.03 11.43 -13.20
N MET A 316 5.33 12.47 -13.98
CA MET A 316 5.44 12.35 -15.45
C MET A 316 6.50 11.33 -15.85
N GLN A 317 7.64 11.33 -15.17
CA GLN A 317 8.72 10.39 -15.41
C GLN A 317 8.30 8.95 -15.03
N MET A 318 7.70 8.78 -13.84
CA MET A 318 7.24 7.48 -13.35
C MET A 318 6.25 6.83 -14.32
N PHE A 319 5.23 7.55 -14.77
CA PHE A 319 4.22 7.04 -15.71
C PHE A 319 4.73 6.95 -17.14
N GLY A 320 5.59 7.87 -17.58
CA GLY A 320 6.14 7.91 -18.95
C GLY A 320 7.09 6.75 -19.26
N TYR A 321 7.89 6.33 -18.29
CA TYR A 321 8.85 5.22 -18.44
C TYR A 321 8.31 3.86 -17.98
N ALA A 322 7.04 3.79 -17.60
CA ALA A 322 6.46 2.55 -17.09
C ALA A 322 6.35 1.46 -18.17
N ARG A 323 6.50 0.21 -17.73
CA ARG A 323 6.28 -0.96 -18.58
C ARG A 323 4.78 -1.25 -18.71
N LYS A 324 4.42 -1.88 -19.81
CA LYS A 324 3.09 -2.45 -20.05
C LYS A 324 3.05 -3.90 -19.55
N PHE A 325 1.93 -4.30 -18.99
CA PHE A 325 1.63 -5.66 -18.55
C PHE A 325 0.23 -6.10 -19.02
#